data_cdf67aec5bc2e0b2964b0121a1ce590d
#
_entry.id   cdf67aec5bc2e0b2964b0121a1ce590d
#
_cell.length_a   1.000
_cell.length_b   1.000
_cell.length_c   1.000
_cell.angle_alpha   90.00
_cell.angle_beta   90.00
_cell.angle_gamma   90.00
#
_symmetry.space_group_name_H-M   'P 1'
#
loop_
_entity.id
_entity.type
_entity.pdbx_description
1 polymer ?
#
loop_
_entity_poly.entity_id
_entity_poly.type
_entity_poly.pdbx_seq_one_letter_code
_entity_poly.pdbx_strand_id
1 'polypeptide(L)'
;MPLQLKLVLIVSAIGIFDTLYLIYNKIRGTEVLCLFFPKKWCQKVQKSKYSKTFGIPNSYAGFCMYTFLFVFTILFAYGLTTSFWPIQSVVAIGFLFSFYFLYIQGFVLKAFCTWCVLSAINFAILAYATFLF
;
A
#
# COMPACT_ATOMS: atom_id res chain seq x y z
N MET A 1 -14.55 12.34 15.61
CA MET A 1 -13.40 11.48 15.26
C MET A 1 -12.15 12.37 15.12
N PRO A 2 -11.05 12.00 15.80
CA PRO A 2 -9.82 12.77 15.68
C PRO A 2 -9.29 12.82 14.26
N LEU A 3 -8.55 13.86 13.93
CA LEU A 3 -7.94 14.00 12.60
C LEU A 3 -7.03 12.83 12.26
N GLN A 4 -6.31 12.28 13.25
CA GLN A 4 -5.46 11.11 13.08
C GLN A 4 -6.24 9.93 12.50
N LEU A 5 -7.40 9.61 13.08
CA LEU A 5 -8.22 8.49 12.61
C LEU A 5 -8.82 8.78 11.22
N LYS A 6 -9.21 10.03 10.97
CA LYS A 6 -9.70 10.42 9.65
C LYS A 6 -8.63 10.22 8.58
N LEU A 7 -7.40 10.63 8.85
CA LEU A 7 -6.29 10.43 7.92
C LEU A 7 -6.05 8.96 7.64
N VAL A 8 -6.05 8.13 8.68
CA VAL A 8 -5.85 6.68 8.48
C VAL A 8 -6.97 6.09 7.64
N LEU A 9 -8.21 6.48 7.88
CA LEU A 9 -9.35 5.98 7.11
C LEU A 9 -9.27 6.40 5.64
N ILE A 10 -8.98 7.67 5.38
CA ILE A 10 -8.91 8.20 4.02
C ILE A 10 -7.78 7.53 3.24
N VAL A 11 -6.59 7.47 3.83
CA VAL A 11 -5.42 6.92 3.15
C VAL A 11 -5.58 5.42 2.94
N SER A 12 -6.14 4.68 3.91
CA SER A 12 -6.38 3.26 3.72
C SER A 12 -7.44 3.00 2.65
N ALA A 13 -8.47 3.85 2.53
CA ALA A 13 -9.44 3.74 1.45
C ALA A 13 -8.78 3.94 0.08
N ILE A 14 -7.91 4.95 -0.04
CA ILE A 14 -7.14 5.18 -1.26
C ILE A 14 -6.27 3.96 -1.59
N GLY A 15 -5.62 3.38 -0.57
CA GLY A 15 -4.81 2.19 -0.74
C GLY A 15 -5.61 0.98 -1.17
N ILE A 16 -6.84 0.83 -0.68
CA ILE A 16 -7.74 -0.25 -1.11
C ILE A 16 -8.04 -0.12 -2.61
N PHE A 17 -8.39 1.08 -3.07
CA PHE A 17 -8.66 1.30 -4.50
C PHE A 17 -7.42 1.06 -5.35
N ASP A 18 -6.26 1.53 -4.90
CA ASP A 18 -4.98 1.32 -5.58
C ASP A 18 -4.71 -0.18 -5.76
N THR A 19 -4.77 -0.94 -4.67
CA THR A 19 -4.49 -2.37 -4.71
C THR A 19 -5.57 -3.16 -5.46
N LEU A 20 -6.83 -2.77 -5.36
CA LEU A 20 -7.90 -3.39 -6.15
C LEU A 20 -7.65 -3.22 -7.65
N TYR A 21 -7.23 -2.04 -8.07
CA TYR A 21 -6.91 -1.80 -9.47
C TYR A 21 -5.77 -2.71 -9.95
N LEU A 22 -4.72 -2.84 -9.13
CA LEU A 22 -3.60 -3.71 -9.46
C LEU A 22 -4.02 -5.18 -9.52
N ILE A 23 -4.84 -5.63 -8.57
CA ILE A 23 -5.34 -7.00 -8.53
C ILE A 23 -6.22 -7.29 -9.75
N TYR A 24 -7.13 -6.36 -10.07
CA TYR A 24 -8.01 -6.50 -11.22
C TYR A 24 -7.21 -6.71 -12.50
N ASN A 25 -6.20 -5.86 -12.74
CA ASN A 25 -5.37 -5.98 -13.94
C ASN A 25 -4.58 -7.28 -13.96
N LYS A 26 -4.11 -7.73 -12.79
CA LYS A 26 -3.33 -8.97 -12.70
C LYS A 26 -4.20 -10.19 -13.00
N ILE A 27 -5.42 -10.23 -12.50
CA ILE A 27 -6.36 -11.34 -12.74
C ILE A 27 -6.75 -11.39 -14.21
N ARG A 28 -7.01 -10.21 -14.82
CA ARG A 28 -7.42 -10.16 -16.21
C ARG A 28 -6.27 -10.26 -17.20
N GLY A 29 -5.03 -10.22 -16.72
CA GLY A 29 -3.86 -10.22 -17.58
C GLY A 29 -3.68 -8.94 -18.38
N THR A 30 -4.37 -7.86 -17.99
CA THR A 30 -4.24 -6.55 -18.63
C THR A 30 -3.11 -5.74 -17.98
N GLU A 31 -2.67 -4.70 -18.67
CA GLU A 31 -1.61 -3.84 -18.19
C GLU A 31 -2.19 -2.64 -17.43
N VAL A 32 -1.51 -2.25 -16.33
CA VAL A 32 -1.92 -1.08 -15.56
C VAL A 32 -1.59 0.20 -16.31
N LEU A 33 -2.44 1.22 -16.15
CA LEU A 33 -2.17 2.54 -16.68
C LEU A 33 -1.03 3.17 -15.88
N CYS A 34 0.01 3.65 -16.56
CA CYS A 34 1.15 4.26 -15.90
C CYS A 34 1.07 5.78 -16.05
N LEU A 35 0.87 6.47 -14.91
CA LEU A 35 0.80 7.93 -14.85
C LEU A 35 2.18 8.45 -14.44
N PHE A 36 2.61 9.56 -15.05
CA PHE A 36 3.86 10.27 -14.75
C PHE A 36 5.14 9.53 -15.09
N PHE A 37 5.08 8.24 -15.39
CA PHE A 37 6.25 7.43 -15.74
C PHE A 37 6.01 6.71 -17.06
N PRO A 38 7.09 6.30 -17.78
CA PRO A 38 6.92 5.53 -19.01
C PRO A 38 6.15 4.24 -18.77
N LYS A 39 5.27 3.90 -19.71
CA LYS A 39 4.46 2.69 -19.62
C LYS A 39 5.31 1.44 -19.43
N LYS A 40 6.50 1.40 -20.06
CA LYS A 40 7.43 0.27 -19.93
C LYS A 40 7.86 0.04 -18.49
N TRP A 41 7.96 1.11 -17.68
CA TRP A 41 8.38 1.01 -16.29
C TRP A 41 7.35 0.26 -15.44
N CYS A 42 6.08 0.60 -15.58
CA CYS A 42 5.02 -0.10 -14.85
C CYS A 42 4.99 -1.57 -15.22
N GLN A 43 5.10 -1.89 -16.51
CA GLN A 43 5.14 -3.26 -16.98
C GLN A 43 6.34 -4.01 -16.40
N LYS A 44 7.52 -3.40 -16.41
CA LYS A 44 8.73 -4.00 -15.88
C LYS A 44 8.59 -4.35 -14.41
N VAL A 45 8.05 -3.43 -13.60
CA VAL A 45 7.86 -3.65 -12.17
C VAL A 45 6.80 -4.74 -11.94
N GLN A 46 5.68 -4.68 -12.63
CA GLN A 46 4.58 -5.63 -12.42
C GLN A 46 4.93 -7.05 -12.86
N LYS A 47 5.79 -7.19 -13.86
CA LYS A 47 6.21 -8.50 -14.40
C LYS A 47 7.49 -9.03 -13.77
N SER A 48 8.14 -8.25 -12.89
CA SER A 48 9.39 -8.68 -12.26
C SER A 48 9.14 -9.77 -11.22
N LYS A 49 10.19 -10.52 -10.90
CA LYS A 49 10.13 -11.50 -9.80
C LYS A 49 9.88 -10.84 -8.46
N TYR A 50 10.19 -9.55 -8.34
CA TYR A 50 9.98 -8.80 -7.10
C TYR A 50 8.53 -8.35 -6.91
N SER A 51 7.67 -8.51 -7.92
CA SER A 51 6.24 -8.20 -7.78
C SER A 51 5.51 -9.23 -6.94
N LYS A 52 6.18 -10.33 -6.58
CA LYS A 52 5.63 -11.40 -5.74
C LYS A 52 6.53 -11.60 -4.53
N THR A 53 5.92 -11.84 -3.38
CA THR A 53 6.61 -12.18 -2.14
C THR A 53 6.03 -13.50 -1.64
N PHE A 54 6.88 -14.50 -1.42
CA PHE A 54 6.44 -15.85 -1.01
C PHE A 54 5.42 -16.46 -1.98
N GLY A 55 5.52 -16.13 -3.26
CA GLY A 55 4.60 -16.65 -4.28
C GLY A 55 3.26 -15.89 -4.36
N ILE A 56 3.03 -14.93 -3.50
CA ILE A 56 1.80 -14.14 -3.47
C ILE A 56 2.10 -12.76 -4.08
N PRO A 57 1.27 -12.29 -5.04
CA PRO A 57 1.46 -10.94 -5.57
C PRO A 57 1.40 -9.88 -4.47
N ASN A 58 2.28 -8.88 -4.56
CA ASN A 58 2.39 -7.85 -3.52
C ASN A 58 1.10 -7.03 -3.37
N SER A 59 0.34 -6.88 -4.46
CA SER A 59 -0.94 -6.17 -4.40
C SER A 59 -1.95 -6.87 -3.48
N TYR A 60 -1.92 -8.20 -3.40
CA TYR A 60 -2.79 -8.93 -2.48
C TYR A 60 -2.42 -8.65 -1.04
N ALA A 61 -1.13 -8.67 -0.72
CA ALA A 61 -0.67 -8.35 0.63
C ALA A 61 -1.04 -6.92 1.00
N GLY A 62 -0.82 -5.97 0.09
CA GLY A 62 -1.19 -4.57 0.31
C GLY A 62 -2.69 -4.40 0.53
N PHE A 63 -3.50 -5.08 -0.27
CA PHE A 63 -4.96 -5.05 -0.12
C PHE A 63 -5.39 -5.52 1.27
N CYS A 64 -4.83 -6.62 1.74
CA CYS A 64 -5.14 -7.16 3.06
C CYS A 64 -4.75 -6.16 4.16
N MET A 65 -3.56 -5.54 4.04
CA MET A 65 -3.10 -4.57 5.02
C MET A 65 -3.98 -3.33 5.06
N TYR A 66 -4.33 -2.77 3.91
CA TYR A 66 -5.20 -1.59 3.84
C TYR A 66 -6.60 -1.89 4.35
N THR A 67 -7.16 -3.07 4.01
CA THR A 67 -8.47 -3.47 4.49
C THR A 67 -8.47 -3.64 6.00
N PHE A 68 -7.44 -4.27 6.55
CA PHE A 68 -7.28 -4.41 8.00
C PHE A 68 -7.24 -3.05 8.68
N LEU A 69 -6.44 -2.13 8.14
CA LEU A 69 -6.32 -0.79 8.71
C LEU A 69 -7.66 -0.05 8.68
N PHE A 70 -8.37 -0.15 7.57
CA PHE A 70 -9.66 0.53 7.42
C PHE A 70 -10.69 0.01 8.43
N VAL A 71 -10.87 -1.31 8.47
CA VAL A 71 -11.86 -1.94 9.36
C VAL A 71 -11.49 -1.73 10.82
N PHE A 72 -10.23 -1.96 11.17
CA PHE A 72 -9.79 -1.85 12.57
C PHE A 72 -9.88 -0.41 13.07
N THR A 73 -9.60 0.57 12.21
CA THR A 73 -9.72 1.98 12.58
C THR A 73 -11.18 2.35 12.84
N ILE A 74 -12.11 1.82 12.05
CA ILE A 74 -13.54 2.02 12.30
C ILE A 74 -13.94 1.43 13.66
N LEU A 75 -13.49 0.21 13.95
CA LEU A 75 -13.78 -0.42 15.24
C LEU A 75 -13.21 0.40 16.39
N PHE A 76 -12.00 0.92 16.24
CA PHE A 76 -11.38 1.76 17.26
C PHE A 76 -12.16 3.06 17.45
N ALA A 77 -12.63 3.68 16.36
CA ALA A 77 -13.38 4.93 16.41
C ALA A 77 -14.72 4.77 17.14
N TYR A 78 -15.35 3.62 17.01
CA TYR A 78 -16.63 3.33 17.68
C TYR A 78 -16.45 2.75 19.09
N GLY A 79 -15.21 2.67 19.58
CA GLY A 79 -14.93 2.18 20.93
C GLY A 79 -15.04 0.67 21.09
N LEU A 80 -15.14 -0.08 20.00
CA LEU A 80 -15.23 -1.55 20.04
C LEU A 80 -13.89 -2.20 20.36
N THR A 81 -12.80 -1.46 20.18
CA THR A 81 -11.46 -1.90 20.59
C THR A 81 -10.73 -0.72 21.23
N THR A 82 -9.91 -1.00 22.22
CA THR A 82 -9.14 0.02 22.95
C THR A 82 -7.67 0.00 22.57
N SER A 83 -7.23 -1.00 21.80
CA SER A 83 -5.83 -1.18 21.44
C SER A 83 -5.52 -0.52 20.11
N PHE A 84 -4.49 0.32 20.08
CA PHE A 84 -4.04 0.99 18.86
C PHE A 84 -2.82 0.30 18.26
N TRP A 85 -2.13 -0.54 19.03
CA TRP A 85 -0.89 -1.16 18.58
C TRP A 85 -1.02 -2.05 17.33
N PRO A 86 -2.17 -2.73 17.05
CA PRO A 86 -2.28 -3.47 15.79
C PRO A 86 -2.19 -2.57 14.57
N ILE A 87 -2.79 -1.38 14.64
CA ILE A 87 -2.70 -0.39 13.56
C ILE A 87 -1.25 0.03 13.37
N GLN A 88 -0.57 0.38 14.45
CA GLN A 88 0.84 0.79 14.40
C GLN A 88 1.74 -0.32 13.85
N SER A 89 1.50 -1.56 14.25
CA SER A 89 2.29 -2.71 13.79
C SER A 89 2.14 -2.91 12.28
N VAL A 90 0.92 -2.90 11.77
CA VAL A 90 0.68 -3.08 10.33
C VAL A 90 1.28 -1.93 9.54
N VAL A 91 1.13 -0.70 10.02
CA VAL A 91 1.70 0.48 9.34
C VAL A 91 3.23 0.39 9.32
N ALA A 92 3.86 -0.01 10.43
CA ALA A 92 5.32 -0.13 10.49
C ALA A 92 5.82 -1.18 9.49
N ILE A 93 5.19 -2.35 9.44
CA ILE A 93 5.55 -3.42 8.52
C ILE A 93 5.38 -2.94 7.07
N GLY A 94 4.25 -2.33 6.76
CA GLY A 94 3.97 -1.83 5.41
C GLY A 94 4.91 -0.72 4.99
N PHE A 95 5.28 0.17 5.92
CA PHE A 95 6.22 1.26 5.66
C PHE A 95 7.61 0.71 5.32
N LEU A 96 8.11 -0.23 6.12
CA LEU A 96 9.41 -0.86 5.86
C LEU A 96 9.41 -1.63 4.54
N PHE A 97 8.33 -2.33 4.25
CA PHE A 97 8.16 -3.05 3.00
C PHE A 97 8.13 -2.10 1.81
N SER A 98 7.49 -0.94 1.97
CA SER A 98 7.45 0.09 0.93
C SER A 98 8.83 0.66 0.64
N PHE A 99 9.65 0.88 1.65
CA PHE A 99 11.04 1.29 1.45
C PHE A 99 11.83 0.25 0.69
N TYR A 100 11.65 -1.02 1.05
CA TYR A 100 12.29 -2.11 0.33
C TYR A 100 11.92 -2.10 -1.15
N PHE A 101 10.63 -1.91 -1.46
CA PHE A 101 10.18 -1.85 -2.83
C PHE A 101 10.68 -0.64 -3.59
N LEU A 102 10.76 0.51 -2.94
CA LEU A 102 11.34 1.70 -3.58
C LEU A 102 12.82 1.45 -3.92
N TYR A 103 13.55 0.81 -3.02
CA TYR A 103 14.93 0.44 -3.27
C TYR A 103 15.04 -0.47 -4.50
N ILE A 104 14.22 -1.52 -4.55
CA ILE A 104 14.21 -2.45 -5.68
C ILE A 104 13.89 -1.72 -6.98
N GLN A 105 12.88 -0.87 -6.98
CA GLN A 105 12.49 -0.13 -8.18
C GLN A 105 13.60 0.83 -8.64
N GLY A 106 14.22 1.56 -7.70
CA GLY A 106 15.21 2.58 -8.04
C GLY A 106 16.58 2.03 -8.38
N PHE A 107 17.04 0.99 -7.70
CA PHE A 107 18.42 0.51 -7.81
C PHE A 107 18.56 -0.82 -8.54
N VAL A 108 17.57 -1.70 -8.46
CA VAL A 108 17.62 -3.02 -9.09
C VAL A 108 16.95 -3.00 -10.45
N LEU A 109 15.68 -2.59 -10.50
CA LEU A 109 14.90 -2.57 -11.74
C LEU A 109 15.14 -1.31 -12.56
N LYS A 110 15.55 -0.23 -11.91
CA LYS A 110 15.73 1.10 -12.53
C LYS A 110 14.46 1.55 -13.26
N ALA A 111 13.32 1.27 -12.66
CA ALA A 111 12.01 1.63 -13.18
C ALA A 111 11.04 1.80 -12.01
N PHE A 112 10.14 2.79 -12.09
CA PHE A 112 9.15 3.05 -11.06
C PHE A 112 7.75 2.78 -11.60
N CYS A 113 6.92 2.13 -10.79
CA CYS A 113 5.50 1.95 -11.08
C CYS A 113 4.72 3.02 -10.33
N THR A 114 3.86 3.77 -11.03
CA THR A 114 3.04 4.83 -10.41
C THR A 114 2.26 4.30 -9.22
N TRP A 115 1.63 3.13 -9.36
CA TRP A 115 0.77 2.56 -8.33
C TRP A 115 1.57 2.09 -7.12
N CYS A 116 2.77 1.55 -7.35
CA CYS A 116 3.64 1.14 -6.26
C CYS A 116 4.21 2.34 -5.51
N VAL A 117 4.56 3.41 -6.23
CA VAL A 117 5.03 4.65 -5.62
C VAL A 117 3.89 5.30 -4.81
N LEU A 118 2.67 5.30 -5.35
CA LEU A 118 1.50 5.80 -4.63
C LEU A 118 1.29 5.03 -3.33
N SER A 119 1.41 3.71 -3.35
CA SER A 119 1.29 2.89 -2.14
C SER A 119 2.38 3.23 -1.12
N ALA A 120 3.61 3.47 -1.57
CA ALA A 120 4.70 3.88 -0.68
C ALA A 120 4.40 5.23 -0.03
N ILE A 121 3.87 6.18 -0.79
CA ILE A 121 3.45 7.48 -0.25
C ILE A 121 2.33 7.30 0.77
N ASN A 122 1.37 6.42 0.48
CA ASN A 122 0.28 6.12 1.41
C ASN A 122 0.81 5.59 2.74
N PHE A 123 1.74 4.65 2.73
CA PHE A 123 2.33 4.13 3.96
C PHE A 123 3.18 5.17 4.69
N ALA A 124 3.83 6.08 3.97
CA ALA A 124 4.55 7.18 4.60
C ALA A 124 3.57 8.10 5.35
N ILE A 125 2.44 8.43 4.74
CA ILE A 125 1.40 9.24 5.38
C ILE A 125 0.80 8.51 6.58
N LEU A 126 0.53 7.20 6.43
CA LEU A 126 0.02 6.37 7.52
C LEU A 126 1.00 6.33 8.69
N ALA A 127 2.30 6.19 8.41
CA ALA A 127 3.32 6.20 9.46
C ALA A 127 3.33 7.54 10.19
N TYR A 128 3.26 8.64 9.47
CA TYR A 128 3.17 9.97 10.08
C TYR A 128 1.94 10.07 10.98
N ALA A 129 0.78 9.67 10.46
CA ALA A 129 -0.47 9.78 11.21
C ALA A 129 -0.51 8.91 12.45
N THR A 130 0.12 7.73 12.43
CA THR A 130 0.05 6.78 13.54
C THR A 130 1.17 6.95 14.57
N PHE A 131 2.33 7.46 14.17
CA PHE A 131 3.49 7.55 15.07
C PHE A 131 3.85 8.99 15.46
N LEU A 132 3.69 9.94 14.53
CA LEU A 132 4.12 11.31 14.76
C LEU A 132 2.97 12.28 15.03
N PHE A 133 1.76 11.89 14.72
CA PHE A 133 0.58 12.73 14.96
C PHE A 133 0.07 12.49 16.37
#